data_c27ba11f6c8b389c67dac109f175f142
#
_entry.id   c27ba11f6c8b389c67dac109f175f142
#
_cell.length_a   1.000
_cell.length_b   1.000
_cell.length_c   1.000
_cell.angle_alpha   90.00
_cell.angle_beta   90.00
_cell.angle_gamma   90.00
#
_symmetry.space_group_name_H-M   'P 1'
#
loop_
_entity.id
_entity.type
_entity.pdbx_description
1 polymer ?
#
loop_
_entity_poly.entity_id
_entity_poly.type
_entity_poly.pdbx_seq_one_letter_code
_entity_poly.pdbx_strand_id
1 'polypeptide(L)'
;VSKQMLALNIDGTLLRTNGRLHPATKEAIEYAKKKDVYVTLVTNRHFRSALKIAKSLKLDAKLITHSGAIIADKIDEPFYEKRISEEKTFNLVQILESYDCNIRILHEKYSIGNRKKTNSNLLGKTMIHPSDPIFYPVQFVDSLSDMLMDEPVSAPVIEVYCTMEEKKEITHTIENAFPTVDVIQAGEKLLIVQKGVSKESGLAMLAGDLGFKMEDVVAIGHDTDDLPMIELAGMGVAMGNAPQEVKQKADWVTRSNDEQGVAYMLKEYFRKQQSKDFLKKFHIRKV
;
A
#
# COMPACT_ATOMS: atom_id res chain seq x y z
N VAL A 1 -16.51 2.33 -25.63
CA VAL A 1 -16.03 1.55 -24.48
C VAL A 1 -15.53 2.55 -23.47
N SER A 2 -16.13 2.62 -22.26
CA SER A 2 -15.62 3.49 -21.21
C SER A 2 -14.18 3.07 -20.88
N LYS A 3 -13.29 4.05 -20.76
CA LYS A 3 -11.93 3.80 -20.26
C LYS A 3 -12.04 3.20 -18.87
N GLN A 4 -11.27 2.15 -18.57
CA GLN A 4 -11.25 1.50 -17.27
C GLN A 4 -9.89 1.63 -16.61
N MET A 5 -9.86 1.75 -15.27
CA MET A 5 -8.65 1.74 -14.48
C MET A 5 -8.61 0.48 -13.61
N LEU A 6 -7.45 -0.14 -13.53
CA LEU A 6 -7.15 -1.28 -12.66
C LEU A 6 -6.10 -0.85 -11.63
N ALA A 7 -6.48 -0.80 -10.37
CA ALA A 7 -5.63 -0.48 -9.23
C ALA A 7 -5.28 -1.76 -8.45
N LEU A 8 -4.00 -2.07 -8.33
CA LEU A 8 -3.52 -3.33 -7.78
C LEU A 8 -2.60 -3.09 -6.58
N ASN A 9 -2.94 -3.68 -5.44
CA ASN A 9 -1.97 -3.80 -4.37
C ASN A 9 -0.86 -4.80 -4.77
N ILE A 10 0.32 -4.70 -4.16
CA ILE A 10 1.49 -5.54 -4.46
C ILE A 10 1.54 -6.75 -3.53
N ASP A 11 1.80 -6.53 -2.24
CA ASP A 11 1.99 -7.59 -1.25
C ASP A 11 0.68 -8.31 -0.96
N GLY A 12 0.71 -9.62 -0.85
CA GLY A 12 -0.48 -10.43 -0.65
C GLY A 12 -1.53 -10.36 -1.77
N THR A 13 -1.26 -9.61 -2.85
CA THR A 13 -2.14 -9.44 -4.02
C THR A 13 -1.43 -9.89 -5.29
N LEU A 14 -0.52 -9.08 -5.83
CA LEU A 14 0.25 -9.42 -7.03
C LEU A 14 1.32 -10.45 -6.78
N LEU A 15 2.00 -10.34 -5.64
CA LEU A 15 3.10 -11.23 -5.28
C LEU A 15 2.58 -12.42 -4.47
N ARG A 16 3.11 -13.59 -4.78
CA ARG A 16 2.94 -14.82 -3.99
C ARG A 16 3.60 -14.65 -2.61
N THR A 17 3.27 -15.52 -1.69
CA THR A 17 3.88 -15.57 -0.35
C THR A 17 5.41 -15.66 -0.38
N ASN A 18 5.98 -16.26 -1.43
CA ASN A 18 7.43 -16.31 -1.66
C ASN A 18 8.03 -15.04 -2.30
N GLY A 19 7.27 -13.96 -2.41
CA GLY A 19 7.70 -12.67 -2.98
C GLY A 19 7.83 -12.63 -4.52
N ARG A 20 7.41 -13.69 -5.22
CA ARG A 20 7.56 -13.77 -6.69
C ARG A 20 6.25 -13.46 -7.41
N LEU A 21 6.37 -12.80 -8.54
CA LEU A 21 5.27 -12.56 -9.46
C LEU A 21 5.06 -13.79 -10.37
N HIS A 22 3.82 -14.28 -10.43
CA HIS A 22 3.48 -15.44 -11.24
C HIS A 22 3.39 -15.08 -12.75
N PRO A 23 3.89 -15.91 -13.68
CA PRO A 23 3.79 -15.65 -15.12
C PRO A 23 2.35 -15.39 -15.60
N ALA A 24 1.38 -16.18 -15.13
CA ALA A 24 -0.03 -16.00 -15.50
C ALA A 24 -0.60 -14.65 -15.06
N THR A 25 -0.10 -14.06 -13.95
CA THR A 25 -0.49 -12.71 -13.52
C THR A 25 0.06 -11.66 -14.48
N LYS A 26 1.30 -11.81 -14.96
CA LYS A 26 1.86 -10.93 -15.98
C LYS A 26 1.06 -10.97 -17.27
N GLU A 27 0.72 -12.18 -17.76
CA GLU A 27 -0.07 -12.38 -18.97
C GLU A 27 -1.46 -11.75 -18.86
N ALA A 28 -2.12 -11.90 -17.71
CA ALA A 28 -3.45 -11.33 -17.47
C ALA A 28 -3.43 -9.80 -17.43
N ILE A 29 -2.40 -9.20 -16.83
CA ILE A 29 -2.22 -7.74 -16.82
C ILE A 29 -1.90 -7.24 -18.24
N GLU A 30 -1.04 -7.93 -18.98
CA GLU A 30 -0.75 -7.58 -20.36
C GLU A 30 -2.02 -7.67 -21.23
N TYR A 31 -2.88 -8.65 -20.99
CA TYR A 31 -4.17 -8.77 -21.66
C TYR A 31 -5.11 -7.59 -21.34
N ALA A 32 -5.19 -7.17 -20.08
CA ALA A 32 -5.96 -5.99 -19.67
C ALA A 32 -5.44 -4.72 -20.38
N LYS A 33 -4.12 -4.53 -20.43
CA LYS A 33 -3.50 -3.40 -21.14
C LYS A 33 -3.83 -3.38 -22.62
N LYS A 34 -3.88 -4.54 -23.30
CA LYS A 34 -4.30 -4.66 -24.72
C LYS A 34 -5.76 -4.29 -24.94
N LYS A 35 -6.55 -4.18 -23.88
CA LYS A 35 -7.94 -3.70 -23.91
C LYS A 35 -8.06 -2.22 -23.47
N ASP A 36 -6.97 -1.47 -23.52
CA ASP A 36 -6.89 -0.05 -23.14
C ASP A 36 -7.24 0.22 -21.68
N VAL A 37 -7.05 -0.77 -20.79
CA VAL A 37 -7.19 -0.58 -19.35
C VAL A 37 -5.93 0.09 -18.81
N TYR A 38 -6.10 1.21 -18.12
CA TYR A 38 -5.01 1.85 -17.39
C TYR A 38 -4.70 1.05 -16.12
N VAL A 39 -3.48 0.56 -15.98
CA VAL A 39 -3.08 -0.27 -14.84
C VAL A 39 -2.10 0.47 -13.97
N THR A 40 -2.42 0.63 -12.69
CA THR A 40 -1.56 1.24 -11.68
C THR A 40 -1.34 0.32 -10.47
N LEU A 41 -0.28 0.58 -9.72
CA LEU A 41 0.01 -0.08 -8.45
C LEU A 41 -0.33 0.87 -7.29
N VAL A 42 -0.94 0.32 -6.25
CA VAL A 42 -1.29 1.03 -5.01
C VAL A 42 -0.69 0.26 -3.83
N THR A 43 0.29 0.84 -3.13
CA THR A 43 1.10 0.05 -2.20
C THR A 43 1.67 0.87 -1.04
N ASN A 44 1.94 0.19 0.08
CA ASN A 44 2.70 0.76 1.21
C ASN A 44 4.21 0.83 0.92
N ARG A 45 4.68 0.14 -0.11
CA ARG A 45 6.10 0.13 -0.47
C ARG A 45 6.59 1.51 -0.89
N HIS A 46 7.90 1.74 -0.70
CA HIS A 46 8.56 2.90 -1.28
C HIS A 46 8.62 2.82 -2.80
N PHE A 47 8.77 3.98 -3.45
CA PHE A 47 8.66 4.11 -4.91
C PHE A 47 9.59 3.18 -5.68
N ARG A 48 10.87 3.08 -5.29
CA ARG A 48 11.84 2.24 -6.00
C ARG A 48 11.47 0.75 -6.00
N SER A 49 10.91 0.27 -4.89
CA SER A 49 10.42 -1.12 -4.80
C SER A 49 9.20 -1.34 -5.70
N ALA A 50 8.23 -0.43 -5.67
CA ALA A 50 7.05 -0.48 -6.53
C ALA A 50 7.43 -0.39 -8.02
N LEU A 51 8.37 0.50 -8.37
CA LEU A 51 8.87 0.68 -9.75
C LEU A 51 9.50 -0.60 -10.31
N LYS A 52 10.21 -1.37 -9.49
CA LYS A 52 10.77 -2.67 -9.90
C LYS A 52 9.67 -3.63 -10.36
N ILE A 53 8.56 -3.68 -9.63
CA ILE A 53 7.39 -4.49 -9.99
C ILE A 53 6.71 -3.93 -11.25
N ALA A 54 6.48 -2.62 -11.30
CA ALA A 54 5.89 -1.95 -12.47
C ALA A 54 6.71 -2.23 -13.74
N LYS A 55 8.04 -2.13 -13.69
CA LYS A 55 8.93 -2.49 -14.81
C LYS A 55 8.79 -3.95 -15.22
N SER A 56 8.67 -4.88 -14.27
CA SER A 56 8.49 -6.31 -14.56
C SER A 56 7.15 -6.62 -15.25
N LEU A 57 6.15 -5.76 -15.04
CA LEU A 57 4.83 -5.78 -15.67
C LEU A 57 4.75 -4.88 -16.92
N LYS A 58 5.85 -4.19 -17.27
CA LYS A 58 5.91 -3.21 -18.37
C LYS A 58 4.80 -2.16 -18.24
N LEU A 59 4.58 -1.67 -17.02
CA LEU A 59 3.63 -0.58 -16.79
C LEU A 59 4.29 0.75 -17.11
N ASP A 60 3.57 1.57 -17.87
CA ASP A 60 3.85 2.99 -18.07
C ASP A 60 2.71 3.77 -17.40
N ALA A 61 2.86 4.02 -16.10
CA ALA A 61 1.82 4.57 -15.26
C ALA A 61 2.38 5.27 -14.03
N LYS A 62 1.68 6.28 -13.54
CA LYS A 62 1.91 6.82 -12.20
C LYS A 62 1.60 5.77 -11.15
N LEU A 63 2.49 5.58 -10.19
CA LEU A 63 2.36 4.61 -9.09
C LEU A 63 1.95 5.33 -7.81
N ILE A 64 1.02 4.74 -7.05
CA ILE A 64 0.60 5.22 -5.74
C ILE A 64 1.39 4.43 -4.69
N THR A 65 2.32 5.11 -4.03
CA THR A 65 3.31 4.49 -3.12
C THR A 65 3.31 5.17 -1.76
N HIS A 66 4.08 4.62 -0.80
CA HIS A 66 4.14 5.18 0.56
C HIS A 66 2.72 5.36 1.15
N SER A 67 1.88 4.33 1.01
CA SER A 67 0.49 4.35 1.54
C SER A 67 -0.40 5.46 0.96
N GLY A 68 -0.07 5.98 -0.23
CA GLY A 68 -0.77 7.11 -0.86
C GLY A 68 -0.08 8.46 -0.69
N ALA A 69 1.02 8.53 0.07
CA ALA A 69 1.74 9.78 0.31
C ALA A 69 2.48 10.30 -0.94
N ILE A 70 2.83 9.42 -1.89
CA ILE A 70 3.54 9.78 -3.12
C ILE A 70 2.87 9.13 -4.32
N ILE A 71 2.54 9.94 -5.32
CA ILE A 71 2.06 9.49 -6.63
C ILE A 71 3.03 9.98 -7.69
N ALA A 72 3.68 9.07 -8.38
CA ALA A 72 4.70 9.42 -9.36
C ALA A 72 4.86 8.34 -10.46
N ASP A 73 5.30 8.75 -11.62
CA ASP A 73 5.95 7.91 -12.63
C ASP A 73 7.47 8.06 -12.54
N LYS A 74 7.95 9.23 -12.11
CA LYS A 74 9.36 9.54 -11.81
C LYS A 74 9.47 10.12 -10.40
N ILE A 75 10.43 9.62 -9.63
CA ILE A 75 10.57 10.00 -8.22
C ILE A 75 11.04 11.43 -8.01
N ASP A 76 11.83 11.97 -8.93
CA ASP A 76 12.36 13.32 -8.82
C ASP A 76 11.35 14.41 -9.23
N GLU A 77 10.24 14.01 -9.87
CA GLU A 77 9.13 14.88 -10.29
C GLU A 77 7.78 14.22 -9.91
N PRO A 78 7.45 14.10 -8.62
CA PRO A 78 6.20 13.47 -8.22
C PRO A 78 4.99 14.31 -8.68
N PHE A 79 3.97 13.65 -9.20
CA PHE A 79 2.68 14.27 -9.50
C PHE A 79 2.01 14.80 -8.22
N TYR A 80 2.15 14.05 -7.14
CA TYR A 80 1.63 14.41 -5.83
C TYR A 80 2.55 13.87 -4.75
N GLU A 81 2.78 14.68 -3.71
CA GLU A 81 3.41 14.25 -2.48
C GLU A 81 2.81 14.97 -1.27
N LYS A 82 2.69 14.26 -0.17
CA LYS A 82 2.25 14.78 1.11
C LYS A 82 3.04 14.14 2.23
N ARG A 83 3.74 14.96 3.02
CA ARG A 83 4.70 14.49 4.03
C ARG A 83 4.37 15.05 5.40
N ILE A 84 4.74 14.33 6.42
CA ILE A 84 4.84 14.83 7.78
C ILE A 84 6.02 15.80 7.81
N SER A 85 5.85 17.02 8.36
CA SER A 85 6.93 18.00 8.43
C SER A 85 8.10 17.50 9.28
N GLU A 86 9.29 18.06 9.07
CA GLU A 86 10.51 17.71 9.80
C GLU A 86 10.31 17.79 11.32
N GLU A 87 9.77 18.92 11.82
CA GLU A 87 9.46 19.11 13.24
C GLU A 87 8.52 18.04 13.78
N LYS A 88 7.44 17.72 13.08
CA LYS A 88 6.49 16.69 13.50
C LYS A 88 7.09 15.30 13.43
N THR A 89 7.91 15.02 12.41
CA THR A 89 8.64 13.74 12.30
C THR A 89 9.53 13.53 13.51
N PHE A 90 10.29 14.55 13.90
CA PHE A 90 11.12 14.53 15.09
C PHE A 90 10.30 14.28 16.36
N ASN A 91 9.25 15.07 16.59
CA ASN A 91 8.40 14.95 17.79
C ASN A 91 7.69 13.57 17.87
N LEU A 92 7.22 13.04 16.73
CA LEU A 92 6.64 11.70 16.65
C LEU A 92 7.66 10.62 17.03
N VAL A 93 8.87 10.72 16.49
CA VAL A 93 9.94 9.77 16.79
C VAL A 93 10.34 9.82 18.26
N GLN A 94 10.45 11.00 18.88
CA GLN A 94 10.74 11.11 20.32
C GLN A 94 9.70 10.36 21.16
N ILE A 95 8.41 10.50 20.84
CA ILE A 95 7.36 9.78 21.55
C ILE A 95 7.47 8.28 21.30
N LEU A 96 7.65 7.86 20.05
CA LEU A 96 7.76 6.45 19.68
C LEU A 96 8.97 5.75 20.32
N GLU A 97 10.09 6.45 20.49
CA GLU A 97 11.28 5.91 21.16
C GLU A 97 11.07 5.63 22.68
N SER A 98 10.01 6.16 23.30
CA SER A 98 9.62 5.81 24.67
C SER A 98 8.93 4.43 24.78
N TYR A 99 8.45 3.88 23.66
CA TYR A 99 7.84 2.54 23.58
C TYR A 99 8.87 1.47 23.19
N ASP A 100 8.56 0.21 23.46
CA ASP A 100 9.40 -0.92 23.01
C ASP A 100 9.04 -1.32 21.57
N CYS A 101 9.29 -0.42 20.63
CA CYS A 101 8.94 -0.61 19.22
C CYS A 101 10.14 -0.36 18.30
N ASN A 102 10.09 -0.96 17.11
CA ASN A 102 11.00 -0.64 16.03
C ASN A 102 10.33 0.39 15.11
N ILE A 103 11.06 1.46 14.84
CA ILE A 103 10.63 2.60 14.05
C ILE A 103 11.42 2.61 12.75
N ARG A 104 10.77 2.84 11.62
CA ARG A 104 11.40 3.04 10.33
C ARG A 104 10.78 4.21 9.59
N ILE A 105 11.56 5.23 9.30
CA ILE A 105 11.16 6.31 8.38
C ILE A 105 11.37 5.79 6.96
N LEU A 106 10.30 5.71 6.19
CA LEU A 106 10.30 5.24 4.81
C LEU A 106 10.34 6.44 3.86
N HIS A 107 11.54 6.85 3.45
CA HIS A 107 11.74 7.92 2.48
C HIS A 107 11.81 7.35 1.06
N GLU A 108 11.55 8.14 0.01
CA GLU A 108 11.58 7.64 -1.36
C GLU A 108 12.98 7.24 -1.83
N LYS A 109 14.02 7.81 -1.24
CA LYS A 109 15.43 7.58 -1.62
C LYS A 109 16.15 6.59 -0.71
N TYR A 110 15.74 6.51 0.55
CA TYR A 110 16.37 5.68 1.60
C TYR A 110 15.36 5.35 2.71
N SER A 111 15.76 4.51 3.65
CA SER A 111 15.05 4.39 4.93
C SER A 111 16.00 4.44 6.10
N ILE A 112 15.51 4.96 7.23
CA ILE A 112 16.25 5.06 8.47
C ILE A 112 15.42 4.43 9.58
N GLY A 113 16.03 3.59 10.38
CA GLY A 113 15.36 2.92 11.50
C GLY A 113 16.21 2.92 12.77
N ASN A 114 15.55 2.67 13.90
CA ASN A 114 16.25 2.48 15.18
C ASN A 114 16.77 1.03 15.32
N ARG A 115 17.83 0.84 16.13
CA ARG A 115 18.42 -0.47 16.44
C ARG A 115 17.87 -1.11 17.70
N LYS A 116 16.63 -0.87 18.07
CA LYS A 116 16.10 -1.42 19.32
C LYS A 116 16.08 -2.94 19.28
N LYS A 117 16.71 -3.59 20.27
CA LYS A 117 16.66 -5.04 20.46
C LYS A 117 15.33 -5.38 21.13
N THR A 118 14.30 -5.63 20.36
CA THR A 118 13.07 -6.20 20.91
C THR A 118 13.24 -7.69 21.14
N ASN A 119 12.70 -8.21 22.25
CA ASN A 119 12.73 -9.64 22.59
C ASN A 119 11.92 -10.54 21.63
N SER A 120 11.35 -9.98 20.58
CA SER A 120 10.52 -10.66 19.64
C SER A 120 11.23 -10.85 18.28
N ASN A 121 10.83 -11.88 17.52
CA ASN A 121 11.25 -12.15 16.14
C ASN A 121 10.90 -11.01 15.14
N LEU A 122 10.45 -9.86 15.63
CA LEU A 122 10.10 -8.67 14.83
C LEU A 122 11.33 -8.02 14.18
N LEU A 123 12.53 -8.17 14.78
CA LEU A 123 13.77 -7.59 14.24
C LEU A 123 14.10 -8.06 12.82
N GLY A 124 13.84 -9.32 12.50
CA GLY A 124 14.09 -9.85 11.15
C GLY A 124 13.18 -9.25 10.08
N LYS A 125 11.98 -8.81 10.47
CA LYS A 125 10.98 -8.22 9.55
C LYS A 125 11.21 -6.72 9.30
N THR A 126 11.83 -6.03 10.26
CA THR A 126 12.13 -4.59 10.15
C THR A 126 13.41 -4.32 9.37
N MET A 127 14.35 -5.26 9.41
CA MET A 127 15.71 -4.98 8.95
C MET A 127 15.86 -4.91 7.44
N ILE A 128 15.22 -5.78 6.68
CA ILE A 128 15.29 -5.76 5.21
C ILE A 128 14.02 -6.42 4.69
N HIS A 129 13.22 -5.68 3.93
CA HIS A 129 12.15 -6.31 3.18
C HIS A 129 12.79 -7.11 2.03
N PRO A 130 12.44 -8.40 1.82
CA PRO A 130 13.05 -9.25 0.77
C PRO A 130 12.95 -8.67 -0.65
N SER A 131 12.09 -7.68 -0.82
CA SER A 131 11.85 -6.98 -2.09
C SER A 131 12.55 -5.63 -2.20
N ASP A 132 13.25 -5.16 -1.14
CA ASP A 132 13.99 -3.90 -1.24
C ASP A 132 15.09 -4.04 -2.30
N PRO A 133 15.19 -3.07 -3.24
CA PRO A 133 16.26 -3.10 -4.23
C PRO A 133 17.62 -2.97 -3.54
N ILE A 134 18.63 -3.68 -4.07
CA ILE A 134 20.02 -3.66 -3.57
C ILE A 134 20.57 -2.21 -3.44
N PHE A 135 20.04 -1.27 -4.22
CA PHE A 135 20.45 0.14 -4.24
C PHE A 135 19.52 1.08 -3.46
N TYR A 136 18.66 0.55 -2.59
CA TYR A 136 17.88 1.38 -1.67
C TYR A 136 18.56 1.36 -0.30
N PRO A 137 19.25 2.46 0.10
CA PRO A 137 20.00 2.49 1.34
C PRO A 137 19.06 2.31 2.55
N VAL A 138 19.44 1.41 3.44
CA VAL A 138 18.78 1.22 4.74
C VAL A 138 19.82 1.49 5.82
N GLN A 139 19.58 2.50 6.63
CA GLN A 139 20.44 2.89 7.74
C GLN A 139 19.75 2.59 9.07
N PHE A 140 20.51 2.05 10.03
CA PHE A 140 20.05 1.87 11.39
C PHE A 140 20.90 2.66 12.35
N VAL A 141 20.26 3.41 13.24
CA VAL A 141 20.90 4.28 14.24
C VAL A 141 20.46 3.88 15.65
N ASP A 142 21.27 4.20 16.64
CA ASP A 142 20.96 3.86 18.03
C ASP A 142 19.89 4.79 18.62
N SER A 143 19.91 6.07 18.26
CA SER A 143 18.88 7.07 18.55
C SER A 143 18.43 7.73 17.25
N LEU A 144 17.17 7.53 16.89
CA LEU A 144 16.61 8.11 15.68
C LEU A 144 16.29 9.60 15.88
N SER A 145 15.88 10.00 17.09
CA SER A 145 15.65 11.40 17.42
C SER A 145 16.94 12.22 17.41
N ASP A 146 18.07 11.71 17.93
CA ASP A 146 19.34 12.42 17.84
C ASP A 146 19.79 12.63 16.39
N MET A 147 19.63 11.60 15.57
CA MET A 147 19.94 11.72 14.13
C MET A 147 19.06 12.76 13.44
N LEU A 148 17.76 12.83 13.77
CA LEU A 148 16.83 13.80 13.21
C LEU A 148 17.08 15.24 13.69
N MET A 149 17.77 15.44 14.82
CA MET A 149 18.23 16.77 15.24
C MET A 149 19.35 17.30 14.34
N ASP A 150 20.25 16.42 13.91
CA ASP A 150 21.37 16.77 13.05
C ASP A 150 20.95 16.83 11.57
N GLU A 151 20.12 15.88 11.15
CA GLU A 151 19.63 15.74 9.77
C GLU A 151 18.11 15.64 9.75
N PRO A 152 17.38 16.78 9.76
CA PRO A 152 15.91 16.77 9.74
C PRO A 152 15.32 16.09 8.48
N VAL A 153 14.26 15.32 8.65
CA VAL A 153 13.59 14.56 7.58
C VAL A 153 12.10 14.81 7.59
N SER A 154 11.56 15.25 6.45
CA SER A 154 10.10 15.23 6.20
C SER A 154 9.68 13.83 5.76
N ALA A 155 9.00 13.09 6.65
CA ALA A 155 8.67 11.70 6.41
C ALA A 155 7.41 11.54 5.53
N PRO A 156 7.49 10.81 4.40
CA PRO A 156 6.27 10.35 3.72
C PRO A 156 5.45 9.39 4.58
N VAL A 157 6.14 8.44 5.25
CA VAL A 157 5.55 7.43 6.14
C VAL A 157 6.54 7.10 7.25
N ILE A 158 6.03 6.93 8.47
CA ILE A 158 6.75 6.30 9.59
C ILE A 158 6.10 4.95 9.84
N GLU A 159 6.86 3.87 9.68
CA GLU A 159 6.44 2.52 10.03
C GLU A 159 6.81 2.20 11.47
N VAL A 160 5.87 1.62 12.22
CA VAL A 160 6.06 1.23 13.61
C VAL A 160 5.73 -0.25 13.77
N TYR A 161 6.67 -1.01 14.26
CA TYR A 161 6.55 -2.45 14.54
C TYR A 161 6.60 -2.67 16.05
N CYS A 162 5.49 -3.13 16.61
CA CYS A 162 5.28 -3.29 18.04
C CYS A 162 4.30 -4.43 18.32
N THR A 163 4.10 -4.76 19.59
CA THR A 163 3.12 -5.76 20.01
C THR A 163 1.69 -5.26 19.79
N MET A 164 0.71 -6.18 19.83
CA MET A 164 -0.71 -5.81 19.70
C MET A 164 -1.22 -4.90 20.82
N GLU A 165 -0.65 -5.04 22.03
CA GLU A 165 -0.99 -4.19 23.18
C GLU A 165 -0.48 -2.76 22.96
N GLU A 166 0.78 -2.63 22.57
CA GLU A 166 1.41 -1.35 22.27
C GLU A 166 0.75 -0.63 21.11
N LYS A 167 0.26 -1.34 20.08
CA LYS A 167 -0.44 -0.72 18.94
C LYS A 167 -1.60 0.17 19.38
N LYS A 168 -2.42 -0.29 20.32
CA LYS A 168 -3.57 0.48 20.82
C LYS A 168 -3.13 1.72 21.57
N GLU A 169 -2.12 1.57 22.42
CA GLU A 169 -1.59 2.67 23.22
C GLU A 169 -0.91 3.71 22.33
N ILE A 170 -0.04 3.28 21.42
CA ILE A 170 0.64 4.16 20.45
C ILE A 170 -0.38 4.90 19.59
N THR A 171 -1.38 4.20 19.03
CA THR A 171 -2.42 4.83 18.21
C THR A 171 -3.13 5.91 19.00
N HIS A 172 -3.61 5.61 20.20
CA HIS A 172 -4.31 6.57 21.05
C HIS A 172 -3.43 7.79 21.40
N THR A 173 -2.17 7.55 21.76
CA THR A 173 -1.22 8.62 22.12
C THR A 173 -0.94 9.53 20.92
N ILE A 174 -0.67 8.95 19.75
CA ILE A 174 -0.34 9.72 18.54
C ILE A 174 -1.55 10.51 18.05
N GLU A 175 -2.74 9.92 17.97
CA GLU A 175 -3.95 10.59 17.51
C GLU A 175 -4.35 11.77 18.40
N ASN A 176 -4.14 11.65 19.73
CA ASN A 176 -4.41 12.74 20.67
C ASN A 176 -3.37 13.86 20.61
N ALA A 177 -2.09 13.51 20.48
CA ALA A 177 -1.00 14.48 20.49
C ALA A 177 -0.84 15.20 19.13
N PHE A 178 -1.17 14.51 18.03
CA PHE A 178 -0.96 15.01 16.65
C PHE A 178 -2.22 14.91 15.81
N PRO A 179 -3.20 15.82 15.93
CA PRO A 179 -4.45 15.77 15.17
C PRO A 179 -4.27 15.95 13.64
N THR A 180 -3.04 16.24 13.20
CA THR A 180 -2.68 16.45 11.79
C THR A 180 -2.04 15.22 11.15
N VAL A 181 -1.96 14.09 11.83
CA VAL A 181 -1.54 12.80 11.27
C VAL A 181 -2.65 11.77 11.41
N ASP A 182 -2.58 10.72 10.63
CA ASP A 182 -3.43 9.55 10.74
C ASP A 182 -2.55 8.32 11.05
N VAL A 183 -3.09 7.40 11.86
CA VAL A 183 -2.45 6.13 12.18
C VAL A 183 -3.24 5.01 11.50
N ILE A 184 -2.61 4.33 10.55
CA ILE A 184 -3.24 3.27 9.75
C ILE A 184 -2.68 1.92 10.21
N GLN A 185 -3.54 0.98 10.54
CA GLN A 185 -3.12 -0.39 10.80
C GLN A 185 -2.96 -1.12 9.46
N ALA A 186 -1.78 -1.66 9.20
CA ALA A 186 -1.45 -2.45 8.01
C ALA A 186 -0.77 -3.75 8.43
N GLY A 187 -1.55 -4.82 8.54
CA GLY A 187 -1.09 -6.11 9.05
C GLY A 187 -0.45 -6.00 10.44
N GLU A 188 0.82 -6.37 10.54
CA GLU A 188 1.55 -6.42 11.82
C GLU A 188 2.12 -5.05 12.24
N LYS A 189 2.04 -4.01 11.41
CA LYS A 189 2.62 -2.69 11.67
C LYS A 189 1.57 -1.57 11.73
N LEU A 190 1.96 -0.44 12.31
CA LEU A 190 1.27 0.83 12.16
C LEU A 190 2.01 1.68 11.13
N LEU A 191 1.26 2.45 10.35
CA LEU A 191 1.76 3.45 9.42
C LEU A 191 1.27 4.81 9.91
N ILE A 192 2.20 5.70 10.23
CA ILE A 192 1.87 7.08 10.58
C ILE A 192 2.10 7.92 9.32
N VAL A 193 1.08 8.63 8.90
CA VAL A 193 1.05 9.42 7.67
C VAL A 193 0.47 10.81 7.93
N GLN A 194 0.72 11.75 7.05
CA GLN A 194 0.06 13.06 7.12
C GLN A 194 -1.46 12.87 6.96
N LYS A 195 -2.25 13.65 7.69
CA LYS A 195 -3.71 13.55 7.71
C LYS A 195 -4.33 13.54 6.32
N GLY A 196 -5.24 12.58 6.09
CA GLY A 196 -5.94 12.38 4.81
C GLY A 196 -5.10 11.67 3.74
N VAL A 197 -3.92 11.15 4.09
CA VAL A 197 -3.14 10.25 3.22
C VAL A 197 -3.61 8.81 3.43
N SER A 198 -4.00 8.16 2.35
CA SER A 198 -4.36 6.74 2.33
C SER A 198 -4.24 6.20 0.90
N LYS A 199 -4.27 4.89 0.73
CA LYS A 199 -4.37 4.25 -0.59
C LYS A 199 -5.61 4.70 -1.34
N GLU A 200 -6.73 4.86 -0.63
CA GLU A 200 -7.99 5.35 -1.16
C GLU A 200 -7.87 6.78 -1.69
N SER A 201 -7.36 7.71 -0.87
CA SER A 201 -7.20 9.11 -1.27
C SER A 201 -6.25 9.27 -2.45
N GLY A 202 -5.15 8.50 -2.48
CA GLY A 202 -4.22 8.47 -3.60
C GLY A 202 -4.86 7.93 -4.88
N LEU A 203 -5.68 6.88 -4.77
CA LEU A 203 -6.41 6.30 -5.90
C LEU A 203 -7.45 7.28 -6.45
N ALA A 204 -8.24 7.92 -5.59
CA ALA A 204 -9.23 8.91 -6.00
C ALA A 204 -8.59 10.11 -6.72
N MET A 205 -7.44 10.57 -6.19
CA MET A 205 -6.69 11.68 -6.79
C MET A 205 -6.14 11.31 -8.18
N LEU A 206 -5.51 10.14 -8.32
CA LEU A 206 -4.98 9.69 -9.62
C LEU A 206 -6.10 9.44 -10.63
N ALA A 207 -7.20 8.83 -10.20
CA ALA A 207 -8.36 8.60 -11.06
C ALA A 207 -8.93 9.94 -11.57
N GLY A 208 -9.09 10.93 -10.68
CA GLY A 208 -9.56 12.27 -11.04
C GLY A 208 -8.64 12.99 -12.03
N ASP A 209 -7.31 12.95 -11.81
CA ASP A 209 -6.31 13.54 -12.73
C ASP A 209 -6.41 12.95 -14.14
N LEU A 210 -6.59 11.64 -14.23
CA LEU A 210 -6.67 10.92 -15.50
C LEU A 210 -8.09 10.92 -16.12
N GLY A 211 -9.07 11.57 -15.47
CA GLY A 211 -10.45 11.68 -15.94
C GLY A 211 -11.28 10.40 -15.80
N PHE A 212 -10.88 9.47 -14.93
CA PHE A 212 -11.70 8.30 -14.57
C PHE A 212 -12.70 8.66 -13.47
N LYS A 213 -13.89 8.11 -13.57
CA LYS A 213 -14.82 8.06 -12.45
C LYS A 213 -14.51 6.83 -11.60
N MET A 214 -14.74 6.90 -10.30
CA MET A 214 -14.52 5.73 -9.43
C MET A 214 -15.37 4.52 -9.83
N GLU A 215 -16.49 4.74 -10.50
CA GLU A 215 -17.31 3.68 -11.10
C GLU A 215 -16.60 2.86 -12.19
N ASP A 216 -15.59 3.43 -12.83
CA ASP A 216 -14.79 2.80 -13.89
C ASP A 216 -13.50 2.17 -13.34
N VAL A 217 -13.29 2.24 -12.02
CA VAL A 217 -12.12 1.69 -11.33
C VAL A 217 -12.41 0.29 -10.79
N VAL A 218 -11.50 -0.64 -11.07
CA VAL A 218 -11.42 -1.94 -10.42
C VAL A 218 -10.24 -1.90 -9.45
N ALA A 219 -10.49 -2.08 -8.15
CA ALA A 219 -9.44 -2.13 -7.12
C ALA A 219 -9.31 -3.54 -6.56
N ILE A 220 -8.08 -4.06 -6.50
CA ILE A 220 -7.78 -5.39 -5.96
C ILE A 220 -6.80 -5.28 -4.80
N GLY A 221 -7.16 -5.79 -3.65
CA GLY A 221 -6.36 -5.76 -2.43
C GLY A 221 -6.59 -6.96 -1.52
N HIS A 222 -5.86 -7.00 -0.40
CA HIS A 222 -5.97 -8.13 0.52
C HIS A 222 -6.00 -7.75 2.00
N ASP A 223 -5.48 -6.58 2.39
CA ASP A 223 -5.35 -6.21 3.80
C ASP A 223 -6.40 -5.17 4.22
N THR A 224 -6.49 -4.92 5.50
CA THR A 224 -7.45 -3.97 6.09
C THR A 224 -7.22 -2.53 5.60
N ASP A 225 -5.97 -2.16 5.35
CA ASP A 225 -5.63 -0.85 4.78
C ASP A 225 -5.91 -0.74 3.26
N ASP A 226 -6.24 -1.87 2.59
CA ASP A 226 -6.77 -1.87 1.22
C ASP A 226 -8.30 -1.66 1.19
N LEU A 227 -8.97 -1.90 2.32
CA LEU A 227 -10.43 -1.90 2.39
C LEU A 227 -11.07 -0.59 1.92
N PRO A 228 -10.59 0.61 2.32
CA PRO A 228 -11.19 1.85 1.84
C PRO A 228 -11.15 2.00 0.31
N MET A 229 -10.05 1.62 -0.36
CA MET A 229 -9.98 1.68 -1.82
C MET A 229 -10.85 0.62 -2.50
N ILE A 230 -11.04 -0.55 -1.86
CA ILE A 230 -11.93 -1.61 -2.33
C ILE A 230 -13.39 -1.15 -2.27
N GLU A 231 -13.80 -0.50 -1.17
CA GLU A 231 -15.16 0.02 -1.01
C GLU A 231 -15.46 1.20 -1.96
N LEU A 232 -14.45 2.05 -2.23
CA LEU A 232 -14.60 3.23 -3.08
C LEU A 232 -14.71 2.89 -4.57
N ALA A 233 -14.04 1.83 -5.02
CA ALA A 233 -13.98 1.45 -6.42
C ALA A 233 -15.35 0.99 -6.95
N GLY A 234 -15.58 1.21 -8.24
CA GLY A 234 -16.80 0.70 -8.91
C GLY A 234 -16.87 -0.83 -8.93
N MET A 235 -15.72 -1.50 -8.78
CA MET A 235 -15.60 -2.92 -8.47
C MET A 235 -14.45 -3.14 -7.50
N GLY A 236 -14.78 -3.42 -6.27
CA GLY A 236 -13.82 -3.80 -5.23
C GLY A 236 -13.63 -5.31 -5.14
N VAL A 237 -12.40 -5.76 -5.23
CA VAL A 237 -12.04 -7.19 -5.23
C VAL A 237 -11.13 -7.51 -4.07
N ALA A 238 -11.55 -8.44 -3.22
CA ALA A 238 -10.73 -9.00 -2.16
C ALA A 238 -10.03 -10.28 -2.64
N MET A 239 -8.76 -10.42 -2.30
CA MET A 239 -8.04 -11.67 -2.50
C MET A 239 -8.55 -12.78 -1.56
N GLY A 240 -8.41 -14.04 -1.97
CA GLY A 240 -8.82 -15.20 -1.15
C GLY A 240 -8.06 -15.34 0.17
N ASN A 241 -6.87 -14.78 0.28
CA ASN A 241 -6.08 -14.68 1.51
C ASN A 241 -6.38 -13.44 2.37
N ALA A 242 -7.33 -12.58 1.98
CA ALA A 242 -7.72 -11.41 2.76
C ALA A 242 -8.44 -11.80 4.06
N PRO A 243 -8.39 -10.95 5.11
CA PRO A 243 -9.23 -11.10 6.30
C PRO A 243 -10.72 -11.12 5.96
N GLN A 244 -11.51 -11.73 6.85
CA GLN A 244 -12.95 -11.90 6.62
C GLN A 244 -13.68 -10.56 6.46
N GLU A 245 -13.30 -9.53 7.22
CA GLU A 245 -13.90 -8.20 7.13
C GLU A 245 -13.72 -7.56 5.73
N VAL A 246 -12.55 -7.75 5.09
CA VAL A 246 -12.29 -7.25 3.74
C VAL A 246 -13.12 -8.04 2.71
N LYS A 247 -13.19 -9.37 2.87
CA LYS A 247 -14.00 -10.23 1.98
C LYS A 247 -15.49 -9.90 2.02
N GLN A 248 -16.00 -9.56 3.20
CA GLN A 248 -17.43 -9.25 3.39
C GLN A 248 -17.86 -7.95 2.70
N LYS A 249 -16.94 -7.01 2.56
CA LYS A 249 -17.22 -5.69 2.00
C LYS A 249 -16.87 -5.56 0.51
N ALA A 250 -16.10 -6.51 -0.03
CA ALA A 250 -15.76 -6.53 -1.44
C ALA A 250 -16.93 -6.98 -2.32
N ASP A 251 -17.00 -6.46 -3.54
CA ASP A 251 -17.99 -6.89 -4.54
C ASP A 251 -17.68 -8.29 -5.06
N TRP A 252 -16.40 -8.69 -5.07
CA TRP A 252 -15.94 -9.99 -5.51
C TRP A 252 -14.80 -10.50 -4.64
N VAL A 253 -14.87 -11.74 -4.22
CA VAL A 253 -13.76 -12.46 -3.60
C VAL A 253 -13.15 -13.40 -4.63
N THR A 254 -11.88 -13.15 -4.98
CA THR A 254 -11.12 -14.00 -5.90
C THR A 254 -10.31 -15.06 -5.15
N ARG A 255 -9.47 -15.83 -5.85
CA ARG A 255 -8.56 -16.81 -5.25
C ARG A 255 -7.45 -16.13 -4.46
N SER A 256 -6.69 -16.89 -3.69
CA SER A 256 -5.51 -16.36 -2.99
C SER A 256 -4.41 -15.91 -3.96
N ASN A 257 -3.47 -15.13 -3.45
CA ASN A 257 -2.28 -14.71 -4.20
C ASN A 257 -1.43 -15.90 -4.67
N ASP A 258 -1.33 -16.96 -3.88
CA ASP A 258 -0.62 -18.19 -4.25
C ASP A 258 -1.37 -19.03 -5.31
N GLU A 259 -2.69 -18.87 -5.39
CA GLU A 259 -3.58 -19.51 -6.38
C GLU A 259 -3.90 -18.63 -7.59
N GLN A 260 -3.08 -17.61 -7.84
CA GLN A 260 -3.18 -16.72 -9.01
C GLN A 260 -4.50 -15.94 -9.05
N GLY A 261 -4.98 -15.45 -7.89
CA GLY A 261 -6.28 -14.77 -7.77
C GLY A 261 -6.45 -13.59 -8.70
N VAL A 262 -5.41 -12.74 -8.87
CA VAL A 262 -5.44 -11.61 -9.81
C VAL A 262 -5.61 -12.10 -11.25
N ALA A 263 -4.84 -13.11 -11.68
CA ALA A 263 -4.94 -13.65 -13.03
C ALA A 263 -6.30 -14.28 -13.31
N TYR A 264 -6.84 -15.03 -12.35
CA TYR A 264 -8.17 -15.62 -12.42
C TYR A 264 -9.26 -14.54 -12.59
N MET A 265 -9.25 -13.55 -11.69
CA MET A 265 -10.22 -12.46 -11.71
C MET A 265 -10.18 -11.69 -13.05
N LEU A 266 -9.00 -11.26 -13.49
CA LEU A 266 -8.86 -10.49 -14.72
C LEU A 266 -9.32 -11.29 -15.96
N LYS A 267 -8.98 -12.58 -16.05
CA LYS A 267 -9.44 -13.45 -17.14
C LYS A 267 -10.97 -13.57 -17.16
N GLU A 268 -11.60 -13.77 -16.03
CA GLU A 268 -13.05 -13.86 -15.94
C GLU A 268 -13.74 -12.52 -16.23
N TYR A 269 -13.22 -11.43 -15.68
CA TYR A 269 -13.77 -10.09 -15.84
C TYR A 269 -13.73 -9.64 -17.30
N PHE A 270 -12.57 -9.74 -17.97
CA PHE A 270 -12.39 -9.26 -19.32
C PHE A 270 -12.83 -10.27 -20.40
N ARG A 271 -12.85 -11.58 -20.10
CA ARG A 271 -13.34 -12.59 -21.05
C ARG A 271 -14.83 -12.43 -21.35
N LYS A 272 -15.60 -12.14 -20.30
CA LYS A 272 -17.06 -12.10 -20.41
C LYS A 272 -17.59 -10.77 -20.92
N GLN A 273 -16.79 -9.68 -20.90
CA GLN A 273 -17.22 -8.30 -21.22
C GLN A 273 -18.62 -7.95 -20.67
N GLN A 274 -18.93 -8.47 -19.48
CA GLN A 274 -20.29 -8.38 -18.95
C GLN A 274 -20.45 -7.06 -18.19
N SER A 275 -21.63 -6.47 -18.32
CA SER A 275 -21.98 -5.25 -17.61
C SER A 275 -21.92 -5.45 -16.09
N LYS A 276 -21.70 -4.36 -15.33
CA LYS A 276 -21.79 -4.33 -13.85
C LYS A 276 -23.08 -5.02 -13.34
N ASP A 277 -24.17 -4.93 -14.10
CA ASP A 277 -25.47 -5.55 -13.78
C ASP A 277 -25.43 -7.08 -13.81
N PHE A 278 -24.60 -7.67 -14.66
CA PHE A 278 -24.44 -9.12 -14.68
C PHE A 278 -23.72 -9.62 -13.40
N LEU A 279 -22.66 -8.94 -12.98
CA LEU A 279 -21.94 -9.30 -11.76
C LEU A 279 -22.77 -9.07 -10.51
N LYS A 280 -23.62 -8.02 -10.49
CA LYS A 280 -24.62 -7.81 -9.43
C LYS A 280 -25.65 -8.93 -9.33
N LYS A 281 -26.00 -9.59 -10.43
CA LYS A 281 -26.90 -10.77 -10.41
C LYS A 281 -26.29 -12.02 -9.79
N PHE A 282 -24.95 -12.11 -9.75
CA PHE A 282 -24.20 -13.19 -9.13
C PHE A 282 -23.69 -12.83 -7.72
N HIS A 283 -24.23 -11.79 -7.13
CA HIS A 283 -23.99 -11.55 -5.71
C HIS A 283 -24.32 -12.83 -4.95
N ILE A 284 -23.26 -13.51 -4.52
CA ILE A 284 -23.34 -14.43 -3.39
C ILE A 284 -23.86 -13.54 -2.27
N ARG A 285 -25.11 -13.82 -1.87
CA ARG A 285 -25.82 -13.07 -0.85
C ARG A 285 -24.87 -12.83 0.31
N LYS A 286 -24.73 -11.56 0.68
CA LYS A 286 -24.21 -11.19 1.99
C LYS A 286 -25.00 -12.00 3.02
N VAL A 287 -24.39 -13.05 3.59
CA VAL A 287 -24.89 -13.75 4.76
C VAL A 287 -24.31 -13.05 5.98
#